data_486b17f94b324e0ecc2f66f7552cdab4
#
_entry.id   486b17f94b324e0ecc2f66f7552cdab4
#
_cell.length_a   1.000
_cell.length_b   1.000
_cell.length_c   1.000
_cell.angle_alpha   90.00
_cell.angle_beta   90.00
_cell.angle_gamma   90.00
#
_symmetry.space_group_name_H-M   'P 1'
#
loop_
_entity.id
_entity.type
_entity.pdbx_description
1 polymer ?
#
loop_
_entity_poly.entity_id
_entity_poly.type
_entity_poly.pdbx_seq_one_letter_code
_entity_poly.pdbx_strand_id
1 'polypeptide(L)'
;MIAALATNGVIGRDNGIPWRLSTDLKRLKALTMGHHLITGRKTYESVGRPLPGRITVVITRDPDYAPDGVKVVHTLEDAIRIAVDAGDEEPFIAGGAAIYELAMHRADRMYLTRVHAEVAGDTVFPEFDDVSEWHLTDAEHFEADEKNEYPFSFLTYDRAGAIGHAIPEEG
;
A
#
# COMPACT_ATOMS: atom_id res chain seq x y z
N MET A 1 -1.81 -3.49 -3.46
CA MET A 1 -1.54 -2.20 -2.78
C MET A 1 -1.72 -2.37 -1.29
N ILE A 2 -1.03 -1.57 -0.50
CA ILE A 2 -1.19 -1.51 0.95
C ILE A 2 -1.25 -0.03 1.38
N ALA A 3 -2.27 0.34 2.17
CA ALA A 3 -2.47 1.72 2.62
C ALA A 3 -3.31 1.77 3.89
N ALA A 4 -3.13 2.83 4.68
CA ALA A 4 -4.04 3.22 5.76
C ALA A 4 -4.68 4.57 5.40
N LEU A 5 -5.99 4.69 5.57
CA LEU A 5 -6.73 5.89 5.24
C LEU A 5 -7.84 6.17 6.27
N ALA A 6 -8.02 7.44 6.58
CA ALA A 6 -9.09 7.93 7.44
C ALA A 6 -10.47 7.81 6.77
N THR A 7 -11.54 8.04 7.52
CA THR A 7 -12.92 8.02 7.01
C THR A 7 -13.13 8.98 5.84
N ASN A 8 -12.47 10.13 5.89
CA ASN A 8 -12.49 11.14 4.82
C ASN A 8 -11.43 10.92 3.71
N GLY A 9 -10.78 9.76 3.68
CA GLY A 9 -9.80 9.39 2.66
C GLY A 9 -8.39 9.90 2.89
N VAL A 10 -8.12 10.67 3.94
CA VAL A 10 -6.79 11.21 4.24
C VAL A 10 -5.81 10.10 4.52
N ILE A 11 -4.64 10.16 3.89
CA ILE A 11 -3.50 9.24 4.07
C ILE A 11 -2.23 9.93 4.56
N GLY A 12 -2.18 11.25 4.53
CA GLY A 12 -1.00 12.00 4.92
C GLY A 12 -1.27 13.46 5.28
N ARG A 13 -0.35 14.00 6.09
CA ARG A 13 -0.28 15.41 6.47
C ARG A 13 1.17 15.78 6.68
N ASP A 14 1.63 16.86 6.04
CA ASP A 14 3.01 17.38 6.16
C ASP A 14 4.09 16.31 5.93
N ASN A 15 3.92 15.48 4.90
CA ASN A 15 4.78 14.32 4.58
C ASN A 15 4.85 13.23 5.66
N GLY A 16 3.89 13.19 6.58
CA GLY A 16 3.79 12.19 7.63
C GLY A 16 2.43 11.52 7.68
N ILE A 17 2.33 10.53 8.54
CA ILE A 17 1.08 9.82 8.83
C ILE A 17 0.43 10.52 10.04
N PRO A 18 -0.85 11.00 9.92
CA PRO A 18 -1.45 11.83 10.96
C PRO A 18 -2.09 11.06 12.13
N TRP A 19 -1.68 9.83 12.36
CA TRP A 19 -2.12 8.98 13.49
C TRP A 19 -1.02 8.03 13.94
N ARG A 20 -1.24 7.42 15.09
CA ARG A 20 -0.37 6.40 15.64
C ARG A 20 -1.16 5.10 15.82
N LEU A 21 -0.86 4.09 14.99
CA LEU A 21 -1.47 2.76 15.01
C LEU A 21 -0.38 1.70 14.96
N SER A 22 0.08 1.25 16.13
CA SER A 22 1.14 0.26 16.25
C SER A 22 0.77 -1.08 15.61
N THR A 23 -0.48 -1.49 15.74
CA THR A 23 -0.99 -2.74 15.15
C THR A 23 -0.96 -2.69 13.62
N ASP A 24 -1.23 -1.54 13.02
CA ASP A 24 -1.12 -1.34 11.57
C ASP A 24 0.32 -1.48 11.07
N LEU A 25 1.28 -0.88 11.77
CA LEU A 25 2.71 -1.01 11.44
C LEU A 25 3.21 -2.44 11.52
N LYS A 26 2.73 -3.21 12.48
CA LYS A 26 3.05 -4.65 12.60
C LYS A 26 2.47 -5.45 11.44
N ARG A 27 1.25 -5.15 11.02
CA ARG A 27 0.63 -5.78 9.85
C ARG A 27 1.40 -5.46 8.58
N LEU A 28 1.76 -4.21 8.37
CA LEU A 28 2.57 -3.79 7.23
C LEU A 28 3.87 -4.60 7.15
N LYS A 29 4.57 -4.70 8.26
CA LYS A 29 5.80 -5.50 8.35
C LYS A 29 5.54 -6.97 8.02
N ALA A 30 4.53 -7.58 8.61
CA ALA A 30 4.22 -9.00 8.42
C ALA A 30 3.85 -9.34 6.98
N LEU A 31 3.02 -8.49 6.34
CA LEU A 31 2.59 -8.70 4.96
C LEU A 31 3.70 -8.47 3.94
N THR A 32 4.55 -7.48 4.16
CA THR A 32 5.53 -7.05 3.16
C THR A 32 6.90 -7.69 3.30
N MET A 33 7.15 -8.40 4.39
CA MET A 33 8.45 -9.03 4.64
C MET A 33 8.84 -9.99 3.52
N GLY A 34 10.04 -9.83 2.96
CA GLY A 34 10.55 -10.61 1.84
C GLY A 34 10.07 -10.14 0.45
N HIS A 35 9.21 -9.15 0.39
CA HIS A 35 8.65 -8.62 -0.86
C HIS A 35 9.30 -7.32 -1.31
N HIS A 36 9.04 -6.94 -2.56
CA HIS A 36 9.36 -5.63 -3.08
C HIS A 36 8.34 -4.61 -2.59
N LEU A 37 8.82 -3.46 -2.14
CA LEU A 37 8.01 -2.29 -1.81
C LEU A 37 8.24 -1.23 -2.88
N ILE A 38 7.23 -0.95 -3.66
CA ILE A 38 7.24 0.07 -4.71
C ILE A 38 6.61 1.34 -4.14
N THR A 39 7.37 2.43 -4.16
CA THR A 39 6.97 3.69 -3.54
C THR A 39 7.46 4.88 -4.36
N GLY A 40 6.86 6.05 -4.15
CA GLY A 40 7.35 7.30 -4.68
C GLY A 40 8.47 7.91 -3.84
N ARG A 41 9.21 8.84 -4.44
CA ARG A 41 10.37 9.50 -3.80
C ARG A 41 10.01 10.18 -2.48
N LYS A 42 8.95 10.99 -2.43
CA LYS A 42 8.57 11.73 -1.22
C LYS A 42 8.20 10.80 -0.07
N THR A 43 7.50 9.72 -0.36
CA THR A 43 7.16 8.71 0.64
C THR A 43 8.41 7.99 1.16
N TYR A 44 9.32 7.62 0.27
CA TYR A 44 10.60 7.05 0.69
C TYR A 44 11.41 8.02 1.56
N GLU A 45 11.52 9.27 1.18
CA GLU A 45 12.24 10.30 1.95
C GLU A 45 11.61 10.55 3.32
N SER A 46 10.28 10.43 3.46
CA SER A 46 9.60 10.56 4.75
C SER A 46 9.93 9.41 5.71
N VAL A 47 10.15 8.22 5.19
CA VAL A 47 10.65 7.07 5.98
C VAL A 47 12.14 7.21 6.28
N GLY A 48 12.90 7.73 5.32
CA GLY A 48 14.30 8.11 5.46
C GLY A 48 15.31 6.99 5.31
N ARG A 49 14.87 5.74 5.16
CA ARG A 49 15.73 4.57 5.01
C ARG A 49 15.00 3.41 4.35
N PRO A 50 15.72 2.44 3.72
CA PRO A 50 15.12 1.18 3.33
C PRO A 50 14.60 0.40 4.55
N LEU A 51 13.44 -0.22 4.42
CA LEU A 51 12.90 -1.07 5.47
C LEU A 51 13.59 -2.44 5.45
N PRO A 52 14.11 -2.93 6.60
CA PRO A 52 14.80 -4.21 6.66
C PRO A 52 13.95 -5.39 6.19
N GLY A 53 14.53 -6.31 5.43
CA GLY A 53 13.87 -7.51 4.94
C GLY A 53 12.95 -7.32 3.76
N ARG A 54 12.91 -6.13 3.19
CA ARG A 54 12.13 -5.77 1.99
C ARG A 54 13.05 -5.14 0.95
N ILE A 55 12.68 -5.24 -0.30
CA ILE A 55 13.41 -4.62 -1.39
C ILE A 55 12.66 -3.36 -1.82
N THR A 56 13.22 -2.22 -1.52
CA THR A 56 12.60 -0.92 -1.84
C THR A 56 12.91 -0.53 -3.29
N VAL A 57 11.86 -0.21 -4.03
CA VAL A 57 11.93 0.33 -5.40
C VAL A 57 11.26 1.70 -5.39
N VAL A 58 12.03 2.73 -5.73
CA VAL A 58 11.55 4.11 -5.77
C VAL A 58 11.28 4.53 -7.20
N ILE A 59 10.07 5.05 -7.44
CA ILE A 59 9.68 5.65 -8.73
C ILE A 59 9.89 7.16 -8.62
N THR A 60 10.68 7.73 -9.51
CA THR A 60 10.92 9.17 -9.58
C THR A 60 11.18 9.61 -11.01
N ARG A 61 10.87 10.87 -11.31
CA ARG A 61 11.23 11.50 -12.60
C ARG A 61 12.66 12.03 -12.63
N ASP A 62 13.31 12.14 -11.47
CA ASP A 62 14.67 12.65 -11.37
C ASP A 62 15.68 11.59 -11.85
N PRO A 63 16.40 11.81 -12.97
CA PRO A 63 17.35 10.85 -13.52
C PRO A 63 18.61 10.69 -12.65
N ASP A 64 18.88 11.63 -11.74
CA ASP A 64 20.07 11.65 -10.91
C ASP A 64 19.81 11.15 -9.47
N TYR A 65 18.59 10.78 -9.15
CA TYR A 65 18.22 10.27 -7.84
C TYR A 65 18.74 8.85 -7.64
N ALA A 66 19.65 8.66 -6.72
CA ALA A 66 20.31 7.37 -6.51
C ALA A 66 20.72 7.16 -5.04
N PRO A 67 19.76 7.11 -4.09
CA PRO A 67 20.09 6.83 -2.69
C PRO A 67 20.60 5.40 -2.51
N ASP A 68 21.46 5.21 -1.51
CA ASP A 68 21.99 3.89 -1.19
C ASP A 68 20.91 2.91 -0.72
N GLY A 69 21.04 1.65 -1.11
CA GLY A 69 20.22 0.56 -0.60
C GLY A 69 18.82 0.45 -1.20
N VAL A 70 18.49 1.24 -2.24
CA VAL A 70 17.23 1.16 -2.97
C VAL A 70 17.47 1.03 -4.46
N LYS A 71 16.49 0.47 -5.16
CA LYS A 71 16.43 0.49 -6.62
C LYS A 71 15.62 1.70 -7.07
N VAL A 72 16.11 2.42 -8.07
CA VAL A 72 15.43 3.61 -8.62
C VAL A 72 15.01 3.33 -10.05
N VAL A 73 13.74 3.59 -10.33
CA VAL A 73 13.16 3.49 -11.68
C VAL A 73 12.32 4.74 -11.97
N HIS A 74 11.90 4.89 -13.23
CA HIS A 74 11.18 6.10 -13.66
C HIS A 74 9.73 5.82 -14.05
N THR A 75 9.32 4.55 -14.09
CA THR A 75 7.96 4.14 -14.42
C THR A 75 7.48 3.04 -13.48
N LEU A 76 6.15 2.94 -13.30
CA LEU A 76 5.53 1.84 -12.56
C LEU A 76 5.83 0.48 -13.24
N GLU A 77 5.81 0.43 -14.57
CA GLU A 77 6.07 -0.80 -15.33
C GLU A 77 7.48 -1.34 -15.06
N ASP A 78 8.48 -0.47 -14.99
CA ASP A 78 9.85 -0.88 -14.67
C ASP A 78 9.96 -1.38 -13.23
N ALA A 79 9.25 -0.76 -12.29
CA ALA A 79 9.20 -1.24 -10.91
C ALA A 79 8.59 -2.63 -10.80
N ILE A 80 7.47 -2.87 -11.47
CA ILE A 80 6.80 -4.17 -11.49
C ILE A 80 7.71 -5.23 -12.15
N ARG A 81 8.38 -4.89 -13.24
CA ARG A 81 9.30 -5.79 -13.94
C ARG A 81 10.44 -6.25 -13.05
N ILE A 82 11.04 -5.34 -12.26
CA ILE A 82 12.09 -5.71 -11.31
C ILE A 82 11.60 -6.78 -10.33
N ALA A 83 10.41 -6.60 -9.78
CA ALA A 83 9.83 -7.56 -8.83
C ALA A 83 9.50 -8.90 -9.48
N VAL A 84 8.89 -8.89 -10.65
CA VAL A 84 8.54 -10.10 -11.41
C VAL A 84 9.79 -10.87 -11.81
N ASP A 85 10.81 -10.20 -12.32
CA ASP A 85 12.08 -10.84 -12.74
C ASP A 85 12.84 -11.44 -11.55
N ALA A 86 12.65 -10.90 -10.35
CA ALA A 86 13.19 -11.46 -9.12
C ALA A 86 12.36 -12.60 -8.53
N GLY A 87 11.25 -12.98 -9.16
CA GLY A 87 10.36 -14.06 -8.69
C GLY A 87 9.42 -13.67 -7.57
N ASP A 88 9.22 -12.38 -7.31
CA ASP A 88 8.27 -11.91 -6.31
C ASP A 88 6.85 -12.00 -6.86
N GLU A 89 6.06 -12.90 -6.27
CA GLU A 89 4.68 -13.15 -6.69
C GLU A 89 3.68 -12.12 -6.13
N GLU A 90 4.09 -11.32 -5.14
CA GLU A 90 3.23 -10.31 -4.50
C GLU A 90 4.02 -9.04 -4.17
N PRO A 91 4.49 -8.27 -5.14
CA PRO A 91 5.06 -6.96 -4.87
C PRO A 91 4.00 -5.99 -4.37
N PHE A 92 4.38 -5.10 -3.46
CA PHE A 92 3.47 -4.15 -2.81
C PHE A 92 3.67 -2.74 -3.33
N ILE A 93 2.57 -2.05 -3.63
CA ILE A 93 2.53 -0.61 -3.86
C ILE A 93 2.25 0.05 -2.51
N ALA A 94 3.18 0.87 -2.03
CA ALA A 94 3.15 1.42 -0.68
C ALA A 94 3.07 2.96 -0.61
N GLY A 95 2.64 3.61 -1.67
CA GLY A 95 2.38 5.04 -1.67
C GLY A 95 3.42 5.87 -2.44
N GLY A 96 3.28 7.13 -2.46
CA GLY A 96 2.16 7.96 -2.00
C GLY A 96 0.98 8.03 -2.96
N ALA A 97 0.16 9.07 -2.80
CA ALA A 97 -1.09 9.20 -3.54
C ALA A 97 -0.91 9.09 -5.06
N ALA A 98 0.10 9.72 -5.63
CA ALA A 98 0.37 9.66 -7.08
C ALA A 98 0.69 8.22 -7.53
N ILE A 99 1.42 7.44 -6.73
CA ILE A 99 1.76 6.07 -7.06
C ILE A 99 0.54 5.15 -6.87
N TYR A 100 -0.26 5.36 -5.84
CA TYR A 100 -1.55 4.66 -5.70
C TYR A 100 -2.46 4.90 -6.90
N GLU A 101 -2.55 6.14 -7.37
CA GLU A 101 -3.36 6.50 -8.54
C GLU A 101 -2.89 5.79 -9.81
N LEU A 102 -1.57 5.79 -10.06
CA LEU A 102 -0.98 5.06 -11.18
C LEU A 102 -1.24 3.56 -11.12
N ALA A 103 -1.19 2.97 -9.92
CA ALA A 103 -1.30 1.53 -9.72
C ALA A 103 -2.75 1.03 -9.57
N MET A 104 -3.74 1.91 -9.39
CA MET A 104 -5.12 1.53 -9.07
C MET A 104 -5.72 0.56 -10.10
N HIS A 105 -5.44 0.73 -11.37
CA HIS A 105 -5.93 -0.14 -12.45
C HIS A 105 -5.03 -1.35 -12.75
N ARG A 106 -3.89 -1.45 -12.06
CA ARG A 106 -2.93 -2.56 -12.21
C ARG A 106 -2.93 -3.52 -11.03
N ALA A 107 -3.33 -3.06 -9.84
CA ALA A 107 -3.35 -3.86 -8.65
C ALA A 107 -4.48 -4.91 -8.68
N ASP A 108 -4.20 -6.09 -8.16
CA ASP A 108 -5.16 -7.20 -8.05
C ASP A 108 -5.78 -7.27 -6.66
N ARG A 109 -5.07 -6.78 -5.65
CA ARG A 109 -5.50 -6.79 -4.25
C ARG A 109 -5.12 -5.50 -3.54
N MET A 110 -6.02 -5.04 -2.67
CA MET A 110 -5.74 -3.95 -1.74
C MET A 110 -5.85 -4.45 -0.30
N TYR A 111 -4.80 -4.23 0.49
CA TYR A 111 -4.82 -4.35 1.94
C TYR A 111 -4.98 -2.94 2.52
N LEU A 112 -6.18 -2.61 2.95
CA LEU A 112 -6.47 -1.28 3.48
C LEU A 112 -6.69 -1.34 4.99
N THR A 113 -6.17 -0.35 5.69
CA THR A 113 -6.55 -0.05 7.07
C THR A 113 -7.44 1.17 7.06
N ARG A 114 -8.71 0.97 7.36
CA ARG A 114 -9.67 2.07 7.52
C ARG A 114 -9.59 2.58 8.95
N VAL A 115 -9.08 3.78 9.13
CA VAL A 115 -9.05 4.49 10.42
C VAL A 115 -10.41 5.15 10.63
N HIS A 116 -11.10 4.79 11.71
CA HIS A 116 -12.45 5.28 12.00
C HIS A 116 -12.41 6.64 12.68
N ALA A 117 -11.88 7.61 11.96
CA ALA A 117 -11.82 9.00 12.35
C ALA A 117 -11.74 9.89 11.11
N GLU A 118 -12.31 11.08 11.19
CA GLU A 118 -11.99 12.15 10.26
C GLU A 118 -10.71 12.84 10.73
N VAL A 119 -9.74 12.99 9.86
CA VAL A 119 -8.44 13.56 10.17
C VAL A 119 -8.12 14.66 9.18
N ALA A 120 -7.64 15.80 9.67
CA ALA A 120 -7.14 16.85 8.80
C ALA A 120 -5.85 16.38 8.12
N GLY A 121 -5.76 16.58 6.81
CA GLY A 121 -4.59 16.21 6.02
C GLY A 121 -4.61 16.84 4.64
N ASP A 122 -3.49 16.73 3.96
CA ASP A 122 -3.25 17.33 2.63
C ASP A 122 -3.19 16.31 1.50
N THR A 123 -3.16 15.02 1.83
CA THR A 123 -3.03 13.92 0.88
C THR A 123 -4.12 12.90 1.12
N VAL A 124 -4.78 12.49 0.03
CA VAL A 124 -5.90 11.53 0.07
C VAL A 124 -5.62 10.31 -0.80
N PHE A 125 -6.20 9.17 -0.41
CA PHE A 125 -6.21 7.96 -1.21
C PHE A 125 -7.12 8.14 -2.43
N PRO A 126 -6.76 7.61 -3.61
CA PRO A 126 -7.64 7.68 -4.78
C PRO A 126 -9.00 7.02 -4.53
N GLU A 127 -10.07 7.62 -5.04
CA GLU A 127 -11.38 6.98 -5.02
C GLU A 127 -11.37 5.70 -5.85
N PHE A 128 -12.10 4.68 -5.40
CA PHE A 128 -12.23 3.42 -6.12
C PHE A 128 -13.67 2.89 -6.00
N ASP A 129 -14.09 2.14 -7.01
CA ASP A 129 -15.41 1.51 -7.06
C ASP A 129 -15.40 0.20 -6.29
N ASP A 130 -15.93 0.23 -5.06
CA ASP A 130 -16.03 -0.92 -4.17
C ASP A 130 -17.33 -1.73 -4.35
N VAL A 131 -18.10 -1.44 -5.39
CA VAL A 131 -19.33 -2.16 -5.75
C VAL A 131 -19.12 -3.09 -6.95
N SER A 132 -18.57 -2.56 -8.04
CA SER A 132 -18.41 -3.30 -9.29
C SER A 132 -16.98 -3.68 -9.64
N GLU A 133 -15.99 -2.90 -9.20
CA GLU A 133 -14.58 -3.10 -9.57
C GLU A 133 -13.78 -3.83 -8.49
N TRP A 134 -14.09 -3.58 -7.23
CA TRP A 134 -13.42 -4.19 -6.08
C TRP A 134 -14.41 -4.88 -5.15
N HIS A 135 -14.05 -6.07 -4.66
CA HIS A 135 -14.86 -6.83 -3.73
C HIS A 135 -14.16 -6.97 -2.38
N LEU A 136 -14.87 -6.63 -1.31
CA LEU A 136 -14.40 -6.87 0.06
C LEU A 136 -14.43 -8.37 0.34
N THR A 137 -13.26 -8.96 0.61
CA THR A 137 -13.07 -10.39 0.86
C THR A 137 -12.76 -10.72 2.31
N ASP A 138 -12.26 -9.75 3.07
CA ASP A 138 -11.98 -9.91 4.50
C ASP A 138 -12.09 -8.58 5.23
N ALA A 139 -12.59 -8.62 6.47
CA ALA A 139 -12.70 -7.46 7.34
C ALA A 139 -12.51 -7.86 8.79
N GLU A 140 -11.67 -7.11 9.52
CA GLU A 140 -11.41 -7.31 10.94
C GLU A 140 -11.37 -5.95 11.65
N HIS A 141 -12.18 -5.78 12.69
CA HIS A 141 -12.31 -4.54 13.45
C HIS A 141 -11.50 -4.57 14.73
N PHE A 142 -10.89 -3.43 15.09
CA PHE A 142 -10.14 -3.20 16.32
C PHE A 142 -10.58 -1.90 16.97
N GLU A 143 -10.69 -1.93 18.30
CA GLU A 143 -10.93 -0.73 19.09
C GLU A 143 -9.62 0.05 19.34
N ALA A 144 -9.74 1.34 19.64
CA ALA A 144 -8.61 2.13 20.12
C ALA A 144 -8.09 1.58 21.46
N ASP A 145 -6.80 1.69 21.67
CA ASP A 145 -6.12 1.30 22.91
C ASP A 145 -4.88 2.18 23.16
N GLU A 146 -4.04 1.81 24.10
CA GLU A 146 -2.83 2.56 24.46
C GLU A 146 -1.81 2.68 23.31
N LYS A 147 -1.83 1.73 22.36
CA LYS A 147 -0.92 1.67 21.21
C LYS A 147 -1.56 2.11 19.91
N ASN A 148 -2.87 2.27 19.89
CA ASN A 148 -3.65 2.60 18.72
C ASN A 148 -4.60 3.76 19.06
N GLU A 149 -4.29 4.91 18.50
CA GLU A 149 -4.97 6.18 18.80
C GLU A 149 -6.46 6.21 18.44
N TYR A 150 -6.84 5.50 17.37
CA TYR A 150 -8.21 5.42 16.87
C TYR A 150 -8.66 3.97 16.70
N PRO A 151 -9.98 3.70 16.70
CA PRO A 151 -10.51 2.45 16.18
C PRO A 151 -10.17 2.32 14.69
N PHE A 152 -9.97 1.10 14.24
CA PHE A 152 -9.65 0.83 12.83
C PHE A 152 -10.13 -0.54 12.41
N SER A 153 -10.20 -0.76 11.10
CA SER A 153 -10.49 -2.07 10.52
C SER A 153 -9.46 -2.42 9.44
N PHE A 154 -9.03 -3.67 9.44
CA PHE A 154 -8.29 -4.22 8.31
C PHE A 154 -9.26 -4.75 7.27
N LEU A 155 -9.15 -4.25 6.05
CA LEU A 155 -10.01 -4.59 4.93
C LEU A 155 -9.15 -5.13 3.79
N THR A 156 -9.53 -6.27 3.25
CA THR A 156 -8.92 -6.81 2.04
C THR A 156 -9.92 -6.76 0.91
N TYR A 157 -9.52 -6.12 -0.19
CA TYR A 157 -10.31 -6.06 -1.43
C TYR A 157 -9.59 -6.81 -2.53
N ASP A 158 -10.31 -7.64 -3.25
CA ASP A 158 -9.84 -8.26 -4.49
C ASP A 158 -10.54 -7.63 -5.70
N ARG A 159 -9.78 -7.45 -6.78
CA ARG A 159 -10.33 -6.91 -8.03
C ARG A 159 -11.35 -7.90 -8.63
N ALA A 160 -12.47 -7.41 -9.08
CA ALA A 160 -13.44 -8.19 -9.83
C ALA A 160 -12.81 -8.78 -11.09
N GLY A 161 -12.90 -10.10 -11.27
CA GLY A 161 -12.27 -10.82 -12.39
C GLY A 161 -10.84 -11.30 -12.12
N ALA A 162 -10.16 -10.85 -11.06
CA ALA A 162 -8.88 -11.40 -10.63
C ALA A 162 -9.04 -12.77 -9.93
N ILE A 163 -10.24 -13.11 -9.52
CA ILE A 163 -10.63 -14.43 -8.92
C ILE A 163 -10.87 -15.48 -10.02
N GLY A 164 -10.10 -15.42 -11.09
CA GLY A 164 -10.23 -16.33 -12.24
C GLY A 164 -9.28 -17.53 -12.20
N HIS A 165 -8.66 -17.86 -11.08
CA HIS A 165 -7.79 -19.04 -10.98
C HIS A 165 -8.15 -19.87 -9.77
N ALA A 166 -8.81 -21.00 -10.08
CA ALA A 166 -9.12 -22.14 -9.23
C ALA A 166 -10.39 -22.06 -8.36
N ILE A 167 -11.54 -22.25 -8.99
CA ILE A 167 -12.49 -23.19 -8.41
C ILE A 167 -12.17 -24.54 -9.06
N PRO A 168 -11.68 -25.56 -8.34
CA PRO A 168 -11.74 -26.91 -8.85
C PRO A 168 -13.25 -27.22 -9.00
N GLU A 169 -13.68 -27.52 -10.20
CA GLU A 169 -14.96 -28.19 -10.38
C GLU A 169 -14.84 -29.53 -9.63
N GLU A 170 -15.48 -29.62 -8.50
CA GLU A 170 -15.79 -30.92 -7.93
C GLU A 170 -16.81 -31.58 -8.88
N GLY A 171 -16.29 -32.52 -9.64
CA GLY A 171 -17.09 -33.49 -10.40
C GLY A 171 -17.73 -34.51 -9.49
#